data_3a54c7054cb02786b39037662b38d477
#
_entry.id   3a54c7054cb02786b39037662b38d477
#
_cell.length_a   1.000
_cell.length_b   1.000
_cell.length_c   1.000
_cell.angle_alpha   90.00
_cell.angle_beta   90.00
_cell.angle_gamma   90.00
#
_symmetry.space_group_name_H-M   'P 1'
#
loop_
_entity.id
_entity.type
_entity.pdbx_description
1 polymer ?
#
loop_
_entity_poly.entity_id
_entity_poly.type
_entity_poly.pdbx_seq_one_letter_code
_entity_poly.pdbx_strand_id
1 'polypeptide(L)'
;MVNQSWLDRVVAGVAGDAGLQHYGHSANSGKKGKKGKGGDAGPVPVEVAKVVRKNVPIDITAVGNVEPLSTVSVRPQVSGQIEEVFIQDGQYVAKGQKLFQIDARPFEAQVAQVEATLSRDRAQLGQAQANLARDLANEKYAREVAGRYVQLFAEGVVSRDDRDRLAASADALSQLVIADKAAIESVQAQIQADTANLSQIKLQLSFTTIYSTLDGRAGNVTVKAGNIVTANQTEVLSIAQVQPIYVTFSVPENRLGEIQRFMAGTRLPVEAAGQDDLKSPERGVLTFIDNNVDSTTGTIKLKGTFQNANRKLWPGEYANVTLSLSVQSNALVIPTQAMQTGQDGTYVYVVDADHKADVRPITIGLRGESELVVDKGLSEGDMVVTQGQLRLAPGMRVSVAGEGGHASKTGS
;
A
#
# COMPACT_ATOMS: atom_id res chain seq x y z
N MET A 1 -29.04 -26.25 -28.18
CA MET A 1 -29.79 -25.74 -29.36
C MET A 1 -29.30 -24.33 -29.62
N VAL A 2 -28.94 -24.02 -30.90
CA VAL A 2 -28.48 -22.77 -31.44
C VAL A 2 -26.94 -22.58 -31.32
N ASN A 3 -26.15 -22.38 -32.31
CA ASN A 3 -26.18 -22.61 -33.76
C ASN A 3 -24.71 -22.51 -34.21
N GLN A 4 -24.16 -23.60 -34.73
CA GLN A 4 -22.89 -23.64 -35.44
C GLN A 4 -23.14 -23.12 -36.86
N SER A 5 -22.67 -21.97 -37.21
CA SER A 5 -22.48 -21.56 -38.59
C SER A 5 -21.71 -20.23 -38.69
N TRP A 6 -20.37 -20.30 -38.66
CA TRP A 6 -19.48 -19.25 -39.24
C TRP A 6 -18.03 -19.77 -39.37
N LEU A 7 -17.88 -20.92 -39.97
CA LEU A 7 -16.59 -21.44 -40.39
C LEU A 7 -16.86 -22.16 -41.74
N ASP A 8 -16.85 -21.42 -42.81
CA ASP A 8 -16.64 -21.91 -44.20
C ASP A 8 -16.90 -20.75 -45.16
N ARG A 9 -15.88 -19.99 -45.45
CA ARG A 9 -15.67 -19.23 -46.72
C ARG A 9 -14.42 -18.40 -46.59
N VAL A 10 -13.32 -18.91 -47.05
CA VAL A 10 -12.34 -18.26 -47.95
C VAL A 10 -11.19 -19.26 -48.19
N VAL A 11 -11.41 -20.21 -49.05
CA VAL A 11 -10.35 -20.87 -49.77
C VAL A 11 -10.87 -21.01 -51.23
N ALA A 12 -10.40 -20.15 -52.12
CA ALA A 12 -10.32 -20.44 -53.54
C ALA A 12 -9.70 -19.23 -54.28
N GLY A 13 -8.62 -19.53 -55.02
CA GLY A 13 -8.24 -18.80 -56.21
C GLY A 13 -7.12 -17.78 -56.03
N VAL A 14 -5.90 -18.02 -56.43
CA VAL A 14 -5.47 -17.95 -57.84
C VAL A 14 -4.10 -18.61 -58.00
N ALA A 15 -4.03 -19.59 -58.87
CA ALA A 15 -2.82 -20.12 -59.49
C ALA A 15 -2.61 -19.41 -60.85
N GLY A 16 -1.36 -19.22 -61.25
CA GLY A 16 -0.92 -18.76 -62.58
C GLY A 16 0.31 -17.84 -62.43
N ASP A 17 1.36 -17.93 -63.09
CA ASP A 17 1.81 -18.71 -64.22
C ASP A 17 3.35 -18.60 -64.29
N ALA A 18 3.98 -19.59 -64.86
CA ALA A 18 5.40 -19.72 -65.01
C ALA A 18 5.93 -18.83 -66.18
N GLY A 19 7.12 -18.25 -66.02
CA GLY A 19 7.86 -17.54 -67.04
C GLY A 19 9.36 -17.76 -66.93
N LEU A 20 9.83 -18.90 -67.41
CA LEU A 20 11.25 -19.18 -67.73
C LEU A 20 11.71 -18.29 -68.92
N GLN A 21 12.74 -17.50 -68.68
CA GLN A 21 13.58 -17.03 -69.80
C GLN A 21 15.05 -17.26 -69.51
N HIS A 22 15.59 -18.23 -70.28
CA HIS A 22 17.01 -18.43 -70.54
C HIS A 22 17.56 -17.32 -71.48
N TYR A 23 18.71 -16.76 -71.14
CA TYR A 23 19.75 -16.25 -72.05
C TYR A 23 21.03 -16.20 -71.22
N GLY A 24 22.14 -16.78 -71.47
CA GLY A 24 22.83 -16.97 -72.70
C GLY A 24 24.30 -16.68 -72.38
N HIS A 25 25.16 -17.69 -72.42
CA HIS A 25 26.61 -17.59 -72.24
C HIS A 25 27.23 -16.61 -73.23
N SER A 26 28.18 -15.78 -72.75
CA SER A 26 29.30 -15.34 -73.58
C SER A 26 30.56 -15.26 -72.73
N ALA A 27 31.49 -16.12 -73.08
CA ALA A 27 32.84 -16.08 -72.55
C ALA A 27 33.62 -14.98 -73.33
N ASN A 28 34.39 -14.15 -72.66
CA ASN A 28 35.61 -13.58 -73.29
C ASN A 28 36.72 -13.27 -72.31
N SER A 29 37.77 -13.88 -72.53
CA SER A 29 39.22 -13.68 -72.29
C SER A 29 39.73 -12.50 -71.50
N GLY A 30 40.55 -12.83 -70.59
CA GLY A 30 41.83 -12.36 -70.06
C GLY A 30 42.26 -10.89 -70.23
N LYS A 31 42.55 -10.30 -69.07
CA LYS A 31 43.67 -9.32 -69.00
C LYS A 31 44.31 -9.40 -67.60
N LYS A 32 45.59 -9.77 -67.59
CA LYS A 32 46.54 -9.51 -66.53
C LYS A 32 46.51 -8.03 -66.13
N GLY A 33 46.37 -7.73 -64.91
CA GLY A 33 46.38 -6.35 -64.43
C GLY A 33 46.86 -6.18 -63.03
N LYS A 34 48.09 -5.87 -62.80
CA LYS A 34 48.73 -5.07 -61.77
C LYS A 34 48.39 -5.37 -60.30
N LYS A 35 49.39 -5.92 -59.60
CA LYS A 35 49.61 -5.69 -58.16
C LYS A 35 49.49 -4.17 -57.87
N GLY A 36 48.37 -3.77 -57.28
CA GLY A 36 48.21 -2.45 -56.60
C GLY A 36 49.04 -2.47 -55.34
N LYS A 37 50.07 -1.64 -55.23
CA LYS A 37 50.73 -1.21 -54.02
C LYS A 37 49.64 -0.78 -53.02
N GLY A 38 49.73 -1.26 -51.72
CA GLY A 38 49.01 -0.70 -50.64
C GLY A 38 49.21 0.80 -50.55
N GLY A 39 48.19 1.56 -50.92
CA GLY A 39 48.14 2.99 -50.67
C GLY A 39 48.05 3.17 -49.15
N ASP A 40 48.95 3.96 -48.62
CA ASP A 40 48.91 4.51 -47.27
C ASP A 40 47.61 5.31 -47.18
N ALA A 41 46.55 4.64 -46.68
CA ALA A 41 45.26 5.30 -46.42
C ALA A 41 45.55 6.24 -45.25
N GLY A 42 45.43 7.54 -45.51
CA GLY A 42 45.66 8.56 -44.47
C GLY A 42 44.89 8.24 -43.17
N PRO A 43 45.27 8.83 -42.05
CA PRO A 43 44.69 8.51 -40.74
C PRO A 43 43.16 8.65 -40.80
N VAL A 44 42.45 7.62 -40.32
CA VAL A 44 40.99 7.62 -40.29
C VAL A 44 40.49 8.56 -39.16
N PRO A 45 39.64 9.55 -39.48
CA PRO A 45 39.10 10.44 -38.48
C PRO A 45 38.15 9.67 -37.55
N VAL A 46 38.37 9.75 -36.24
CA VAL A 46 37.58 9.09 -35.21
C VAL A 46 37.28 10.06 -34.04
N GLU A 47 36.14 9.88 -33.42
CA GLU A 47 35.88 10.48 -32.12
C GLU A 47 36.25 9.47 -31.01
N VAL A 48 36.80 9.95 -29.93
CA VAL A 48 37.22 9.12 -28.80
C VAL A 48 36.64 9.64 -27.49
N ALA A 49 36.42 8.73 -26.54
CA ALA A 49 36.07 9.05 -25.19
C ALA A 49 37.08 8.38 -24.22
N LYS A 50 37.40 9.08 -23.15
CA LYS A 50 38.30 8.58 -22.12
C LYS A 50 37.56 7.64 -21.17
N VAL A 51 38.12 6.48 -20.87
CA VAL A 51 37.63 5.56 -19.83
C VAL A 51 37.84 6.23 -18.47
N VAL A 52 36.76 6.41 -17.75
CA VAL A 52 36.76 7.06 -16.41
C VAL A 52 36.19 6.13 -15.36
N ARG A 53 36.57 6.36 -14.13
CA ARG A 53 35.93 5.70 -13.00
C ARG A 53 34.79 6.54 -12.46
N LYS A 54 33.63 5.92 -12.32
CA LYS A 54 32.44 6.54 -11.74
C LYS A 54 31.78 5.60 -10.75
N ASN A 55 30.99 6.16 -9.84
CA ASN A 55 30.02 5.42 -9.06
C ASN A 55 28.75 5.27 -9.89
N VAL A 56 28.42 4.05 -10.26
CA VAL A 56 27.25 3.75 -11.12
C VAL A 56 26.16 3.12 -10.25
N PRO A 57 24.98 3.77 -10.16
CA PRO A 57 23.85 3.18 -9.45
C PRO A 57 23.33 1.96 -10.22
N ILE A 58 22.95 0.93 -9.48
CA ILE A 58 22.26 -0.26 -9.99
C ILE A 58 20.78 -0.05 -9.72
N ASP A 59 20.08 0.46 -10.72
CA ASP A 59 18.69 0.84 -10.62
C ASP A 59 17.79 -0.11 -11.41
N ILE A 60 16.56 -0.27 -10.93
CA ILE A 60 15.47 -0.92 -11.66
C ILE A 60 14.39 0.14 -11.88
N THR A 61 14.10 0.42 -13.15
CA THR A 61 13.01 1.33 -13.51
C THR A 61 11.75 0.54 -13.83
N ALA A 62 10.61 1.04 -13.37
CA ALA A 62 9.30 0.44 -13.61
C ALA A 62 8.22 1.54 -13.62
N VAL A 63 7.06 1.22 -14.18
CA VAL A 63 5.86 2.04 -14.02
C VAL A 63 5.04 1.47 -12.89
N GLY A 64 4.67 2.32 -11.92
CA GLY A 64 3.85 1.97 -10.79
C GLY A 64 2.52 2.70 -10.78
N ASN A 65 1.60 2.20 -9.96
CA ASN A 65 0.33 2.84 -9.66
C ASN A 65 0.36 3.36 -8.22
N VAL A 66 -0.06 4.60 -8.02
CA VAL A 66 -0.15 5.23 -6.71
C VAL A 66 -1.42 4.76 -6.01
N GLU A 67 -1.28 4.17 -4.83
CA GLU A 67 -2.38 3.65 -4.03
C GLU A 67 -2.41 4.33 -2.65
N PRO A 68 -3.59 4.66 -2.11
CA PRO A 68 -3.66 5.16 -0.74
C PRO A 68 -3.22 4.08 0.25
N LEU A 69 -2.66 4.46 1.40
CA LEU A 69 -2.29 3.51 2.45
C LEU A 69 -3.51 2.72 2.92
N SER A 70 -4.65 3.40 3.06
CA SER A 70 -5.94 2.81 3.44
C SER A 70 -7.06 3.65 2.85
N THR A 71 -8.15 2.99 2.47
CA THR A 71 -9.40 3.66 2.10
C THR A 71 -10.52 3.11 2.95
N VAL A 72 -11.29 3.99 3.58
CA VAL A 72 -12.43 3.63 4.42
C VAL A 72 -13.69 4.24 3.84
N SER A 73 -14.68 3.38 3.53
CA SER A 73 -16.04 3.82 3.23
C SER A 73 -16.78 4.10 4.54
N VAL A 74 -17.15 5.35 4.74
CA VAL A 74 -17.90 5.80 5.92
C VAL A 74 -19.37 5.45 5.72
N ARG A 75 -19.92 4.64 6.65
CA ARG A 75 -21.31 4.24 6.67
C ARG A 75 -21.92 4.50 8.04
N PRO A 76 -23.14 5.05 8.13
CA PRO A 76 -23.82 5.25 9.41
C PRO A 76 -24.14 3.89 10.05
N GLN A 77 -24.02 3.81 11.37
CA GLN A 77 -24.39 2.61 12.13
C GLN A 77 -25.85 2.64 12.61
N VAL A 78 -26.51 3.82 12.51
CA VAL A 78 -27.92 4.02 12.81
C VAL A 78 -28.63 4.67 11.61
N SER A 79 -29.89 4.38 11.45
CA SER A 79 -30.72 5.00 10.42
C SER A 79 -31.34 6.29 10.95
N GLY A 80 -31.49 7.29 10.06
CA GLY A 80 -32.10 8.56 10.42
C GLY A 80 -31.88 9.62 9.34
N GLN A 81 -32.41 10.80 9.57
CA GLN A 81 -32.20 11.96 8.70
C GLN A 81 -30.87 12.64 9.01
N ILE A 82 -30.09 13.01 8.02
CA ILE A 82 -28.90 13.84 8.19
C ILE A 82 -29.39 15.25 8.57
N GLU A 83 -28.98 15.70 9.74
CA GLU A 83 -29.29 17.04 10.22
C GLU A 83 -28.26 18.05 9.69
N GLU A 84 -26.97 17.70 9.80
CA GLU A 84 -25.88 18.58 9.43
C GLU A 84 -24.70 17.81 8.81
N VAL A 85 -24.02 18.47 7.87
CA VAL A 85 -22.82 17.98 7.19
C VAL A 85 -21.67 18.94 7.47
N PHE A 86 -20.61 18.49 8.12
CA PHE A 86 -19.47 19.32 8.57
C PHE A 86 -18.28 19.27 7.63
N ILE A 87 -18.41 18.59 6.50
CA ILE A 87 -17.31 18.34 5.56
C ILE A 87 -17.70 18.74 4.15
N GLN A 88 -16.70 19.13 3.35
CA GLN A 88 -16.82 19.39 1.92
C GLN A 88 -16.09 18.32 1.10
N ASP A 89 -16.52 18.19 -0.17
CA ASP A 89 -15.88 17.31 -1.14
C ASP A 89 -14.37 17.61 -1.25
N GLY A 90 -13.55 16.57 -1.19
CA GLY A 90 -12.11 16.68 -1.33
C GLY A 90 -11.37 17.30 -0.15
N GLN A 91 -12.05 17.64 0.95
CA GLN A 91 -11.44 18.22 2.14
C GLN A 91 -10.55 17.21 2.87
N TYR A 92 -9.44 17.70 3.47
CA TYR A 92 -8.64 16.89 4.39
C TYR A 92 -9.27 16.86 5.77
N VAL A 93 -9.32 15.66 6.35
CA VAL A 93 -9.89 15.40 7.67
C VAL A 93 -8.87 14.75 8.58
N ALA A 94 -8.97 15.08 9.84
CA ALA A 94 -8.21 14.43 10.90
C ALA A 94 -9.03 13.30 11.54
N LYS A 95 -8.36 12.27 12.05
CA LYS A 95 -8.99 11.22 12.86
C LYS A 95 -9.74 11.83 14.05
N GLY A 96 -11.00 11.41 14.25
CA GLY A 96 -11.88 11.96 15.29
C GLY A 96 -12.58 13.26 14.90
N GLN A 97 -12.36 13.80 13.71
CA GLN A 97 -13.10 14.96 13.23
C GLN A 97 -14.55 14.58 12.94
N LYS A 98 -15.50 15.42 13.39
CA LYS A 98 -16.92 15.28 13.12
C LYS A 98 -17.21 15.49 11.64
N LEU A 99 -17.94 14.55 11.04
CA LEU A 99 -18.26 14.55 9.60
C LEU A 99 -19.73 14.83 9.33
N PHE A 100 -20.62 14.11 10.02
CA PHE A 100 -22.06 14.20 9.86
C PHE A 100 -22.75 14.12 11.20
N GLN A 101 -23.93 14.73 11.29
CA GLN A 101 -24.88 14.59 12.37
C GLN A 101 -26.16 13.99 11.84
N ILE A 102 -26.58 12.87 12.38
CA ILE A 102 -27.92 12.29 12.20
C ILE A 102 -28.81 12.86 13.28
N ASP A 103 -30.11 13.04 13.02
CA ASP A 103 -31.10 13.51 14.00
C ASP A 103 -31.04 12.65 15.27
N ALA A 104 -30.58 13.26 16.35
CA ALA A 104 -30.39 12.59 17.64
C ALA A 104 -31.67 12.52 18.48
N ARG A 105 -32.67 13.37 18.21
CA ARG A 105 -33.88 13.53 19.02
C ARG A 105 -34.63 12.22 19.30
N PRO A 106 -34.83 11.30 18.32
CA PRO A 106 -35.48 10.02 18.61
C PRO A 106 -34.69 9.18 19.63
N PHE A 107 -33.36 9.18 19.54
CA PHE A 107 -32.48 8.43 20.46
C PHE A 107 -32.42 9.08 21.85
N GLU A 108 -32.39 10.41 21.92
CA GLU A 108 -32.47 11.17 23.18
C GLU A 108 -33.78 10.90 23.91
N ALA A 109 -34.89 10.86 23.18
CA ALA A 109 -36.18 10.49 23.78
C ALA A 109 -36.19 9.05 24.34
N GLN A 110 -35.56 8.11 23.63
CA GLN A 110 -35.42 6.74 24.13
C GLN A 110 -34.54 6.66 25.41
N VAL A 111 -33.43 7.41 25.45
CA VAL A 111 -32.59 7.53 26.66
C VAL A 111 -33.41 8.06 27.80
N ALA A 112 -34.15 9.16 27.63
CA ALA A 112 -34.97 9.74 28.68
C ALA A 112 -36.05 8.78 29.19
N GLN A 113 -36.67 7.99 28.31
CA GLN A 113 -37.66 6.96 28.67
C GLN A 113 -37.07 5.90 29.56
N VAL A 114 -35.89 5.35 29.22
CA VAL A 114 -35.24 4.32 30.03
C VAL A 114 -34.71 4.88 31.34
N GLU A 115 -34.21 6.11 31.37
CA GLU A 115 -33.80 6.80 32.61
C GLU A 115 -34.98 7.01 33.56
N ALA A 116 -36.18 7.33 33.07
CA ALA A 116 -37.39 7.40 33.84
C ALA A 116 -37.80 6.02 34.42
N THR A 117 -37.66 4.94 33.62
CA THR A 117 -37.88 3.56 34.08
C THR A 117 -36.93 3.19 35.23
N LEU A 118 -35.63 3.46 35.05
CA LEU A 118 -34.65 3.24 36.13
C LEU A 118 -34.93 4.02 37.41
N SER A 119 -35.43 5.25 37.27
CA SER A 119 -35.82 6.06 38.42
C SER A 119 -36.98 5.43 39.18
N ARG A 120 -37.99 4.92 38.46
CA ARG A 120 -39.12 4.16 39.06
C ARG A 120 -38.60 2.90 39.81
N ASP A 121 -37.74 2.12 39.21
CA ASP A 121 -37.26 0.87 39.77
C ASP A 121 -36.36 1.10 40.97
N ARG A 122 -35.59 2.19 40.99
CA ARG A 122 -34.87 2.65 42.21
C ARG A 122 -35.80 3.03 43.36
N ALA A 123 -36.94 3.69 43.06
CA ALA A 123 -37.93 3.98 44.06
C ALA A 123 -38.58 2.69 44.61
N GLN A 124 -38.83 1.68 43.73
CA GLN A 124 -39.34 0.39 44.14
C GLN A 124 -38.34 -0.39 45.00
N LEU A 125 -37.03 -0.28 44.71
CA LEU A 125 -35.98 -0.83 45.57
C LEU A 125 -36.02 -0.18 46.96
N GLY A 126 -36.16 1.15 47.04
CA GLY A 126 -36.31 1.85 48.32
C GLY A 126 -37.52 1.39 49.10
N GLN A 127 -38.65 1.14 48.44
CA GLN A 127 -39.85 0.59 49.06
C GLN A 127 -39.62 -0.83 49.62
N ALA A 128 -38.97 -1.72 48.86
CA ALA A 128 -38.65 -3.07 49.28
C ALA A 128 -37.66 -3.06 50.45
N GLN A 129 -36.68 -2.18 50.47
CA GLN A 129 -35.72 -1.99 51.56
C GLN A 129 -36.43 -1.50 52.85
N ALA A 130 -37.41 -0.58 52.75
CA ALA A 130 -38.20 -0.11 53.87
C ALA A 130 -39.07 -1.23 54.45
N ASN A 131 -39.67 -2.09 53.61
CA ASN A 131 -40.43 -3.26 54.06
C ASN A 131 -39.54 -4.23 54.83
N LEU A 132 -38.36 -4.57 54.28
CA LEU A 132 -37.37 -5.42 54.93
C LEU A 132 -36.95 -4.86 56.29
N ALA A 133 -36.71 -3.56 56.41
CA ALA A 133 -36.32 -2.90 57.64
C ALA A 133 -37.42 -3.04 58.75
N ARG A 134 -38.69 -2.86 58.32
CA ARG A 134 -39.85 -3.06 59.20
C ARG A 134 -39.93 -4.52 59.70
N ASP A 135 -39.81 -5.47 58.77
CA ASP A 135 -40.04 -6.88 59.09
C ASP A 135 -38.86 -7.50 59.85
N LEU A 136 -37.63 -7.01 59.62
CA LEU A 136 -36.47 -7.30 60.47
C LEU A 136 -36.70 -6.84 61.94
N ALA A 137 -37.31 -5.66 62.16
CA ALA A 137 -37.60 -5.17 63.48
C ALA A 137 -38.68 -6.06 64.16
N ASN A 138 -39.74 -6.47 63.45
CA ASN A 138 -40.79 -7.36 63.94
C ASN A 138 -40.23 -8.77 64.23
N GLU A 139 -39.41 -9.33 63.38
CA GLU A 139 -38.75 -10.63 63.58
C GLU A 139 -37.86 -10.60 64.80
N LYS A 140 -37.04 -9.59 64.98
CA LYS A 140 -36.17 -9.42 66.12
C LYS A 140 -37.01 -9.44 67.48
N TYR A 141 -38.07 -8.64 67.50
CA TYR A 141 -38.97 -8.59 68.70
C TYR A 141 -39.59 -9.95 68.99
N ALA A 142 -40.15 -10.62 67.94
CA ALA A 142 -40.78 -11.93 68.10
C ALA A 142 -39.79 -13.00 68.58
N ARG A 143 -38.58 -13.01 68.05
CA ARG A 143 -37.52 -13.93 68.48
C ARG A 143 -37.09 -13.73 69.94
N GLU A 144 -36.96 -12.47 70.38
CA GLU A 144 -36.64 -12.14 71.73
C GLU A 144 -37.76 -12.60 72.69
N VAL A 145 -39.07 -12.43 72.31
CA VAL A 145 -40.22 -12.91 73.05
C VAL A 145 -40.22 -14.43 73.11
N ALA A 146 -40.07 -15.13 71.99
CA ALA A 146 -39.99 -16.58 71.89
C ALA A 146 -38.86 -17.13 72.77
N GLY A 147 -37.68 -16.53 72.73
CA GLY A 147 -36.55 -16.89 73.63
C GLY A 147 -36.86 -16.78 75.13
N ARG A 148 -37.51 -15.72 75.52
CA ARG A 148 -37.96 -15.57 76.90
C ARG A 148 -38.95 -16.66 77.34
N TYR A 149 -39.92 -17.02 76.47
CA TYR A 149 -40.91 -18.06 76.76
C TYR A 149 -40.29 -19.46 76.75
N VAL A 150 -39.26 -19.74 76.07
CA VAL A 150 -38.44 -20.97 76.13
C VAL A 150 -37.83 -21.09 77.57
N GLN A 151 -37.31 -20.01 78.16
CA GLN A 151 -36.73 -20.00 79.47
C GLN A 151 -37.85 -20.18 80.56
N LEU A 152 -38.94 -19.41 80.44
CA LEU A 152 -40.10 -19.50 81.39
C LEU A 152 -40.76 -20.87 81.34
N PHE A 153 -40.78 -21.54 80.22
CA PHE A 153 -41.26 -22.93 80.10
C PHE A 153 -40.33 -23.91 80.83
N ALA A 154 -39.03 -23.74 80.74
CA ALA A 154 -38.06 -24.54 81.49
C ALA A 154 -38.18 -24.36 82.99
N GLU A 155 -38.65 -23.17 83.47
CA GLU A 155 -38.95 -22.84 84.84
C GLU A 155 -40.37 -23.28 85.27
N GLY A 156 -41.16 -23.84 84.33
CA GLY A 156 -42.53 -24.31 84.64
C GLY A 156 -43.60 -23.22 84.75
N VAL A 157 -43.33 -21.98 84.31
CA VAL A 157 -44.18 -20.79 84.49
C VAL A 157 -45.24 -20.65 83.42
N VAL A 158 -44.97 -21.16 82.15
CA VAL A 158 -45.87 -21.01 81.00
C VAL A 158 -46.22 -22.37 80.39
N SER A 159 -47.33 -22.41 79.62
CA SER A 159 -47.77 -23.63 78.93
C SER A 159 -46.87 -23.98 77.72
N ARG A 160 -46.83 -25.26 77.33
CA ARG A 160 -46.16 -25.73 76.10
C ARG A 160 -46.78 -25.10 74.87
N ASP A 161 -48.11 -24.96 74.83
CA ASP A 161 -48.82 -24.36 73.71
C ASP A 161 -48.43 -22.89 73.52
N ASP A 162 -48.29 -22.11 74.56
CA ASP A 162 -47.83 -20.71 74.46
C ASP A 162 -46.42 -20.60 73.95
N ARG A 163 -45.48 -21.46 74.41
CA ARG A 163 -44.09 -21.53 73.88
C ARG A 163 -44.07 -21.88 72.40
N ASP A 164 -44.79 -22.95 71.99
CA ASP A 164 -44.81 -23.44 70.62
C ASP A 164 -45.48 -22.43 69.67
N ARG A 165 -46.53 -21.75 70.08
CA ARG A 165 -47.21 -20.69 69.33
C ARG A 165 -46.33 -19.49 69.13
N LEU A 166 -45.56 -19.05 70.13
CA LEU A 166 -44.63 -17.92 69.94
C LEU A 166 -43.40 -18.29 69.13
N ALA A 167 -42.90 -19.52 69.27
CA ALA A 167 -41.83 -20.03 68.39
C ALA A 167 -42.29 -20.07 66.93
N ALA A 168 -43.46 -20.63 66.64
CA ALA A 168 -44.01 -20.64 65.28
C ALA A 168 -44.26 -19.24 64.72
N SER A 169 -44.65 -18.27 65.54
CA SER A 169 -44.80 -16.87 65.15
C SER A 169 -43.44 -16.23 64.77
N ALA A 170 -42.37 -16.50 65.51
CA ALA A 170 -41.02 -16.00 65.19
C ALA A 170 -40.51 -16.63 63.96
N ASP A 171 -40.73 -17.92 63.68
CA ASP A 171 -40.35 -18.62 62.44
C ASP A 171 -41.11 -18.05 61.23
N ALA A 172 -42.42 -17.77 61.41
CA ALA A 172 -43.18 -17.16 60.26
C ALA A 172 -42.67 -15.77 59.92
N LEU A 173 -42.26 -14.93 60.86
CA LEU A 173 -41.63 -13.62 60.56
C LEU A 173 -40.27 -13.77 60.01
N SER A 174 -39.48 -14.80 60.35
CA SER A 174 -38.23 -15.11 59.75
C SER A 174 -38.35 -15.44 58.20
N GLN A 175 -39.41 -16.23 57.89
CA GLN A 175 -39.71 -16.51 56.48
C GLN A 175 -40.14 -15.26 55.69
N LEU A 176 -40.84 -14.31 56.34
CA LEU A 176 -41.19 -13.04 55.73
C LEU A 176 -39.94 -12.19 55.37
N VAL A 177 -38.96 -12.15 56.30
CA VAL A 177 -37.66 -11.48 56.04
C VAL A 177 -36.91 -12.12 54.89
N ILE A 178 -36.96 -13.45 54.74
CA ILE A 178 -36.35 -14.14 53.61
C ILE A 178 -37.05 -13.76 52.27
N ALA A 179 -38.38 -13.68 52.26
CA ALA A 179 -39.17 -13.26 51.13
C ALA A 179 -38.85 -11.80 50.73
N ASP A 180 -38.74 -10.88 51.71
CA ASP A 180 -38.34 -9.49 51.43
C ASP A 180 -36.95 -9.38 50.84
N LYS A 181 -35.97 -10.16 51.32
CA LYS A 181 -34.63 -10.21 50.74
C LYS A 181 -34.67 -10.67 49.29
N ALA A 182 -35.44 -11.71 48.97
CA ALA A 182 -35.62 -12.20 47.60
C ALA A 182 -36.30 -11.13 46.71
N ALA A 183 -37.27 -10.37 47.27
CA ALA A 183 -37.89 -9.26 46.54
C ALA A 183 -36.89 -8.15 46.21
N ILE A 184 -36.00 -7.80 47.15
CA ILE A 184 -34.91 -6.84 46.92
C ILE A 184 -33.97 -7.33 45.82
N GLU A 185 -33.54 -8.59 45.86
CA GLU A 185 -32.67 -9.20 44.86
C GLU A 185 -33.32 -9.17 43.47
N SER A 186 -34.62 -9.47 43.39
CA SER A 186 -35.38 -9.39 42.14
C SER A 186 -35.40 -7.97 41.57
N VAL A 187 -35.66 -6.94 42.38
CA VAL A 187 -35.66 -5.53 41.91
C VAL A 187 -34.25 -5.07 41.55
N GLN A 188 -33.20 -5.51 42.24
CA GLN A 188 -31.83 -5.23 41.91
C GLN A 188 -31.45 -5.83 40.56
N ALA A 189 -31.86 -7.08 40.28
CA ALA A 189 -31.65 -7.71 38.99
C ALA A 189 -32.35 -6.93 37.84
N GLN A 190 -33.58 -6.42 38.09
CA GLN A 190 -34.28 -5.58 37.11
C GLN A 190 -33.52 -4.27 36.83
N ILE A 191 -33.04 -3.56 37.86
CA ILE A 191 -32.23 -2.34 37.73
C ILE A 191 -30.96 -2.62 36.90
N GLN A 192 -30.33 -3.77 37.13
CA GLN A 192 -29.15 -4.15 36.37
C GLN A 192 -29.47 -4.37 34.89
N ALA A 193 -30.59 -5.04 34.58
CA ALA A 193 -31.04 -5.25 33.19
C ALA A 193 -31.35 -3.92 32.49
N ASP A 194 -32.08 -3.00 33.19
CA ASP A 194 -32.42 -1.69 32.61
C ASP A 194 -31.20 -0.77 32.46
N THR A 195 -30.20 -0.92 33.35
CA THR A 195 -28.91 -0.22 33.22
C THR A 195 -28.14 -0.69 31.98
N ALA A 196 -28.16 -2.00 31.68
CA ALA A 196 -27.57 -2.55 30.48
C ALA A 196 -28.29 -2.04 29.20
N ASN A 197 -29.61 -2.02 29.22
CA ASN A 197 -30.44 -1.46 28.16
C ASN A 197 -30.15 0.04 27.94
N LEU A 198 -30.05 0.84 29.02
CA LEU A 198 -29.65 2.25 28.90
C LEU A 198 -28.29 2.42 28.21
N SER A 199 -27.33 1.59 28.58
CA SER A 199 -25.99 1.61 27.96
C SER A 199 -26.04 1.32 26.48
N GLN A 200 -26.88 0.37 26.04
CA GLN A 200 -27.10 0.05 24.63
C GLN A 200 -27.69 1.24 23.87
N ILE A 201 -28.72 1.90 24.41
CA ILE A 201 -29.36 3.04 23.76
C ILE A 201 -28.42 4.25 23.73
N LYS A 202 -27.63 4.49 24.78
CA LYS A 202 -26.59 5.54 24.78
C LYS A 202 -25.52 5.28 23.73
N LEU A 203 -25.14 4.02 23.49
CA LEU A 203 -24.24 3.65 22.39
C LEU A 203 -24.87 3.97 21.03
N GLN A 204 -26.16 3.65 20.80
CA GLN A 204 -26.85 4.02 19.57
C GLN A 204 -26.92 5.55 19.38
N LEU A 205 -27.17 6.29 20.46
CA LEU A 205 -27.13 7.76 20.44
C LEU A 205 -25.73 8.26 20.05
N SER A 206 -24.65 7.63 20.53
CA SER A 206 -23.30 8.03 20.13
C SER A 206 -23.03 7.85 18.63
N PHE A 207 -23.69 6.90 17.98
CA PHE A 207 -23.57 6.64 16.55
C PHE A 207 -24.31 7.66 15.66
N THR A 208 -25.14 8.54 16.24
CA THR A 208 -25.78 9.64 15.50
C THR A 208 -24.77 10.68 15.05
N THR A 209 -23.62 10.78 15.73
CA THR A 209 -22.51 11.64 15.28
C THR A 209 -21.46 10.76 14.61
N ILE A 210 -21.20 10.99 13.35
CA ILE A 210 -20.23 10.24 12.54
C ILE A 210 -18.90 10.97 12.53
N TYR A 211 -17.85 10.27 12.96
CA TYR A 211 -16.48 10.80 13.03
C TYR A 211 -15.58 10.09 12.03
N SER A 212 -14.51 10.79 11.59
CA SER A 212 -13.45 10.17 10.80
C SER A 212 -12.68 9.15 11.64
N THR A 213 -12.44 7.97 11.08
CA THR A 213 -11.67 6.90 11.72
C THR A 213 -10.17 7.00 11.43
N LEU A 214 -9.77 7.80 10.43
CA LEU A 214 -8.38 7.99 10.00
C LEU A 214 -8.13 9.42 9.54
N ASP A 215 -6.85 9.79 9.46
CA ASP A 215 -6.39 11.02 8.82
C ASP A 215 -6.35 10.78 7.31
N GLY A 216 -6.99 11.66 6.52
CA GLY A 216 -7.02 11.44 5.09
C GLY A 216 -7.75 12.51 4.32
N ARG A 217 -7.97 12.25 3.05
CA ARG A 217 -8.74 13.11 2.17
C ARG A 217 -10.11 12.50 1.92
N ALA A 218 -11.15 13.28 2.12
CA ALA A 218 -12.51 12.92 1.78
C ALA A 218 -12.69 12.85 0.27
N GLY A 219 -13.42 11.84 -0.18
CA GLY A 219 -13.91 11.76 -1.54
C GLY A 219 -15.15 12.64 -1.76
N ASN A 220 -16.01 12.21 -2.65
CA ASN A 220 -17.30 12.87 -2.90
C ASN A 220 -18.28 12.59 -1.75
N VAL A 221 -18.92 13.61 -1.24
CA VAL A 221 -19.98 13.53 -0.22
C VAL A 221 -21.30 13.21 -0.92
N THR A 222 -21.78 11.98 -0.77
CA THR A 222 -22.95 11.49 -1.51
C THR A 222 -24.30 11.96 -0.93
N VAL A 223 -24.29 12.42 0.33
CA VAL A 223 -25.50 12.78 1.08
C VAL A 223 -25.47 14.25 1.51
N LYS A 224 -26.65 14.86 1.62
CA LYS A 224 -26.81 16.24 2.07
C LYS A 224 -27.72 16.30 3.29
N ALA A 225 -27.67 17.42 4.01
CA ALA A 225 -28.63 17.70 5.08
C ALA A 225 -30.08 17.55 4.56
N GLY A 226 -30.91 16.88 5.33
CA GLY A 226 -32.28 16.51 4.94
C GLY A 226 -32.43 15.12 4.31
N ASN A 227 -31.36 14.48 3.81
CA ASN A 227 -31.44 13.13 3.29
C ASN A 227 -31.61 12.10 4.42
N ILE A 228 -32.34 11.02 4.13
CA ILE A 228 -32.48 9.88 5.03
C ILE A 228 -31.39 8.84 4.66
N VAL A 229 -30.68 8.34 5.66
CA VAL A 229 -29.68 7.30 5.52
C VAL A 229 -30.10 6.04 6.25
N THR A 230 -29.70 4.89 5.70
CA THR A 230 -29.96 3.56 6.27
C THR A 230 -28.69 2.99 6.85
N ALA A 231 -28.77 2.45 8.06
CA ALA A 231 -27.65 1.84 8.79
C ALA A 231 -26.95 0.77 7.94
N ASN A 232 -25.62 0.83 7.86
CA ASN A 232 -24.73 -0.12 7.19
C ASN A 232 -24.94 -0.29 5.66
N GLN A 233 -25.90 0.42 5.05
CA GLN A 233 -26.19 0.33 3.62
C GLN A 233 -25.74 1.57 2.85
N THR A 234 -26.06 2.76 3.36
CA THR A 234 -25.75 4.03 2.69
C THR A 234 -24.27 4.35 2.90
N GLU A 235 -23.50 4.45 1.82
CA GLU A 235 -22.17 5.03 1.86
C GLU A 235 -22.29 6.55 1.79
N VAL A 236 -21.86 7.25 2.84
CA VAL A 236 -21.98 8.71 2.90
C VAL A 236 -20.78 9.41 2.30
N LEU A 237 -19.60 8.81 2.42
CA LEU A 237 -18.38 9.24 1.74
C LEU A 237 -17.29 8.16 1.88
N SER A 238 -16.24 8.25 1.05
CA SER A 238 -14.99 7.51 1.26
C SER A 238 -13.89 8.44 1.75
N ILE A 239 -12.99 7.95 2.61
CA ILE A 239 -11.81 8.68 3.07
C ILE A 239 -10.58 7.88 2.69
N ALA A 240 -9.65 8.48 1.95
CA ALA A 240 -8.41 7.88 1.53
C ALA A 240 -7.24 8.48 2.31
N GLN A 241 -6.45 7.62 2.95
CA GLN A 241 -5.21 8.03 3.60
C GLN A 241 -4.12 8.20 2.55
N VAL A 242 -3.71 9.45 2.31
CA VAL A 242 -2.74 9.83 1.29
C VAL A 242 -1.38 10.23 1.86
N GLN A 243 -1.23 10.21 3.17
CA GLN A 243 -0.01 10.52 3.91
C GLN A 243 0.12 9.55 5.11
N PRO A 244 1.05 8.57 5.03
CA PRO A 244 1.86 8.17 3.88
C PRO A 244 1.03 7.54 2.76
N ILE A 245 1.68 7.28 1.60
CA ILE A 245 1.05 6.70 0.40
C ILE A 245 1.90 5.55 -0.14
N TYR A 246 1.29 4.61 -0.84
CA TYR A 246 1.98 3.53 -1.54
C TYR A 246 2.13 3.81 -3.02
N VAL A 247 3.21 3.31 -3.60
CA VAL A 247 3.33 3.10 -5.04
C VAL A 247 3.59 1.62 -5.26
N THR A 248 2.66 0.97 -5.95
CA THR A 248 2.75 -0.44 -6.32
C THR A 248 3.31 -0.54 -7.74
N PHE A 249 4.38 -1.28 -7.94
CA PHE A 249 5.01 -1.46 -9.23
C PHE A 249 5.44 -2.91 -9.43
N SER A 250 5.57 -3.33 -10.69
CA SER A 250 5.93 -4.71 -11.05
C SER A 250 7.33 -4.76 -11.63
N VAL A 251 8.10 -5.75 -11.22
CA VAL A 251 9.43 -6.03 -11.78
C VAL A 251 9.52 -7.47 -12.28
N PRO A 252 10.34 -7.77 -13.31
CA PRO A 252 10.54 -9.13 -13.78
C PRO A 252 11.06 -10.07 -12.68
N GLU A 253 10.58 -11.30 -12.64
CA GLU A 253 10.93 -12.30 -11.59
C GLU A 253 12.43 -12.62 -11.53
N ASN A 254 13.13 -12.53 -12.67
CA ASN A 254 14.56 -12.78 -12.73
C ASN A 254 15.40 -11.79 -11.89
N ARG A 255 14.84 -10.63 -11.53
CA ARG A 255 15.47 -9.64 -10.65
C ARG A 255 15.20 -9.88 -9.17
N LEU A 256 14.27 -10.79 -8.83
CA LEU A 256 13.86 -11.02 -7.44
C LEU A 256 15.01 -11.45 -6.55
N GLY A 257 15.86 -12.38 -7.02
CA GLY A 257 17.01 -12.86 -6.25
C GLY A 257 18.03 -11.75 -5.94
N GLU A 258 18.18 -10.78 -6.83
CA GLU A 258 19.02 -9.61 -6.65
C GLU A 258 18.42 -8.66 -5.61
N ILE A 259 17.14 -8.34 -5.74
CA ILE A 259 16.40 -7.47 -4.81
C ILE A 259 16.46 -8.04 -3.38
N GLN A 260 16.18 -9.34 -3.21
CA GLN A 260 16.21 -10.01 -1.89
C GLN A 260 17.61 -9.96 -1.25
N ARG A 261 18.67 -10.14 -2.05
CA ARG A 261 20.06 -10.09 -1.57
C ARG A 261 20.39 -8.72 -1.00
N PHE A 262 20.02 -7.64 -1.70
CA PHE A 262 20.31 -6.28 -1.24
C PHE A 262 19.38 -5.84 -0.10
N MET A 263 18.17 -6.35 -0.05
CA MET A 263 17.21 -6.06 1.02
C MET A 263 17.56 -6.69 2.36
N ALA A 264 18.36 -7.77 2.38
CA ALA A 264 18.78 -8.45 3.60
C ALA A 264 19.65 -7.58 4.53
N GLY A 265 20.28 -6.53 4.01
CA GLY A 265 21.16 -5.62 4.78
C GLY A 265 20.61 -4.22 5.02
N THR A 266 19.68 -3.73 4.17
CA THR A 266 19.26 -2.32 4.19
C THR A 266 17.89 -2.16 3.53
N ARG A 267 17.12 -1.15 3.96
CA ARG A 267 15.91 -0.75 3.24
C ARG A 267 16.31 -0.10 1.92
N LEU A 268 15.80 -0.64 0.83
CA LEU A 268 16.13 -0.13 -0.50
C LEU A 268 15.40 1.19 -0.76
N PRO A 269 16.11 2.25 -1.16
CA PRO A 269 15.49 3.50 -1.54
C PRO A 269 14.72 3.34 -2.86
N VAL A 270 13.56 3.98 -2.90
CA VAL A 270 12.69 4.03 -4.08
C VAL A 270 12.37 5.49 -4.36
N GLU A 271 12.51 5.90 -5.59
CA GLU A 271 12.07 7.21 -6.06
C GLU A 271 10.85 7.03 -6.96
N ALA A 272 9.85 7.90 -6.79
CA ALA A 272 8.65 7.91 -7.64
C ALA A 272 8.37 9.32 -8.12
N ALA A 273 8.12 9.44 -9.42
CA ALA A 273 7.78 10.70 -10.07
C ALA A 273 6.48 10.53 -10.86
N GLY A 274 5.53 11.44 -10.70
CA GLY A 274 4.38 11.55 -11.59
C GLY A 274 4.83 11.84 -13.03
N GLN A 275 3.96 11.59 -13.99
CA GLN A 275 4.31 11.78 -15.42
C GLN A 275 4.70 13.23 -15.75
N ASP A 276 4.14 14.20 -15.03
CA ASP A 276 4.35 15.63 -15.29
C ASP A 276 5.54 16.23 -14.49
N ASP A 277 6.09 15.54 -13.48
CA ASP A 277 7.15 16.06 -12.59
C ASP A 277 8.35 15.11 -12.46
N LEU A 278 8.90 14.68 -13.60
CA LEU A 278 10.06 13.78 -13.65
C LEU A 278 11.33 14.38 -13.03
N LYS A 279 11.41 15.70 -12.88
CA LYS A 279 12.60 16.40 -12.37
C LYS A 279 12.67 16.48 -10.84
N SER A 280 11.58 16.13 -10.16
CA SER A 280 11.48 16.26 -8.70
C SER A 280 10.79 15.04 -8.08
N PRO A 281 11.44 13.85 -8.15
CA PRO A 281 10.85 12.62 -7.63
C PRO A 281 10.66 12.69 -6.11
N GLU A 282 9.57 12.11 -5.62
CA GLU A 282 9.38 11.85 -4.21
C GLU A 282 10.21 10.64 -3.79
N ARG A 283 10.79 10.71 -2.59
CA ARG A 283 11.63 9.65 -2.04
C ARG A 283 10.86 8.79 -1.05
N GLY A 284 11.02 7.50 -1.20
CA GLY A 284 10.43 6.49 -0.35
C GLY A 284 11.36 5.31 -0.11
N VAL A 285 10.81 4.27 0.46
CA VAL A 285 11.53 3.02 0.74
C VAL A 285 10.70 1.83 0.31
N LEU A 286 11.36 0.79 -0.20
CA LEU A 286 10.71 -0.49 -0.48
C LEU A 286 10.31 -1.15 0.84
N THR A 287 9.01 -1.40 1.00
CA THR A 287 8.45 -1.96 2.24
C THR A 287 7.84 -3.33 2.07
N PHE A 288 7.47 -3.70 0.84
CA PHE A 288 6.78 -4.96 0.59
C PHE A 288 7.21 -5.57 -0.75
N ILE A 289 7.40 -6.88 -0.73
CA ILE A 289 7.56 -7.75 -1.89
C ILE A 289 6.42 -8.76 -1.81
N ASP A 290 5.67 -8.94 -2.89
CA ASP A 290 4.60 -9.92 -2.94
C ASP A 290 5.15 -11.34 -2.73
N ASN A 291 4.34 -12.22 -2.16
CA ASN A 291 4.68 -13.63 -1.94
C ASN A 291 4.40 -14.50 -3.17
N ASN A 292 3.81 -13.93 -4.21
CA ASN A 292 3.43 -14.63 -5.44
C ASN A 292 3.92 -13.89 -6.67
N VAL A 293 4.45 -14.65 -7.63
CA VAL A 293 4.79 -14.16 -8.96
C VAL A 293 3.58 -14.32 -9.86
N ASP A 294 3.21 -13.28 -10.57
CA ASP A 294 2.17 -13.36 -11.59
C ASP A 294 2.70 -14.17 -12.79
N SER A 295 2.22 -15.41 -12.90
CA SER A 295 2.65 -16.34 -13.95
C SER A 295 2.25 -15.94 -15.37
N THR A 296 1.29 -15.02 -15.51
CA THR A 296 0.84 -14.53 -16.82
C THR A 296 1.80 -13.50 -17.41
N THR A 297 2.42 -12.71 -16.54
CA THR A 297 3.34 -11.63 -16.93
C THR A 297 4.80 -11.92 -16.58
N GLY A 298 5.09 -12.96 -15.76
CA GLY A 298 6.42 -13.26 -15.25
C GLY A 298 6.98 -12.14 -14.36
N THR A 299 6.09 -11.43 -13.65
CA THR A 299 6.49 -10.29 -12.80
C THR A 299 6.08 -10.49 -11.34
N ILE A 300 6.79 -9.82 -10.45
CA ILE A 300 6.46 -9.75 -9.02
C ILE A 300 6.09 -8.32 -8.64
N LYS A 301 5.07 -8.17 -7.80
CA LYS A 301 4.63 -6.86 -7.31
C LYS A 301 5.46 -6.44 -6.11
N LEU A 302 5.85 -5.19 -6.12
CA LEU A 302 6.57 -4.50 -5.06
C LEU A 302 5.77 -3.28 -4.61
N LYS A 303 5.91 -2.89 -3.33
CA LYS A 303 5.34 -1.62 -2.83
C LYS A 303 6.42 -0.78 -2.18
N GLY A 304 6.52 0.45 -2.64
CA GLY A 304 7.26 1.51 -1.99
C GLY A 304 6.35 2.36 -1.11
N THR A 305 6.81 2.74 0.07
CA THR A 305 6.11 3.66 0.97
C THR A 305 6.75 5.04 0.87
N PHE A 306 5.94 6.05 0.64
CA PHE A 306 6.33 7.45 0.47
C PHE A 306 5.60 8.30 1.51
N GLN A 307 6.28 9.26 2.13
CA GLN A 307 5.66 10.16 3.11
C GLN A 307 4.65 11.12 2.46
N ASN A 308 4.89 11.46 1.20
CA ASN A 308 4.02 12.34 0.40
C ASN A 308 3.68 13.66 1.11
N ALA A 309 4.66 14.26 1.80
CA ALA A 309 4.45 15.48 2.59
C ALA A 309 3.93 16.63 1.73
N ASN A 310 4.40 16.72 0.50
CA ASN A 310 4.00 17.74 -0.48
C ASN A 310 2.74 17.36 -1.28
N ARG A 311 2.17 16.16 -1.04
CA ARG A 311 0.98 15.66 -1.73
C ARG A 311 1.10 15.61 -3.25
N LYS A 312 2.30 15.37 -3.75
CA LYS A 312 2.59 15.27 -5.18
C LYS A 312 2.07 13.97 -5.79
N LEU A 313 2.13 12.88 -5.04
CA LEU A 313 1.60 11.59 -5.47
C LEU A 313 0.11 11.53 -5.19
N TRP A 314 -0.67 11.29 -6.24
CA TRP A 314 -2.12 11.25 -6.18
C TRP A 314 -2.65 9.82 -6.36
N PRO A 315 -3.56 9.33 -5.49
CA PRO A 315 -4.15 8.00 -5.63
C PRO A 315 -4.76 7.77 -7.02
N GLY A 316 -4.41 6.65 -7.65
CA GLY A 316 -4.85 6.28 -8.99
C GLY A 316 -3.97 6.80 -10.14
N GLU A 317 -2.99 7.64 -9.85
CA GLU A 317 -2.02 8.12 -10.83
C GLU A 317 -0.96 7.06 -11.14
N TYR A 318 -0.44 7.08 -12.36
CA TYR A 318 0.75 6.32 -12.73
C TYR A 318 2.00 7.13 -12.41
N ALA A 319 3.00 6.48 -11.80
CA ALA A 319 4.28 7.08 -11.47
C ALA A 319 5.43 6.27 -12.09
N ASN A 320 6.45 6.97 -12.58
CA ASN A 320 7.71 6.35 -12.92
C ASN A 320 8.49 6.07 -11.64
N VAL A 321 8.85 4.82 -11.43
CA VAL A 321 9.51 4.33 -10.22
C VAL A 321 10.93 3.93 -10.54
N THR A 322 11.87 4.39 -9.72
CA THR A 322 13.26 3.96 -9.74
C THR A 322 13.60 3.32 -8.40
N LEU A 323 13.85 2.01 -8.42
CA LEU A 323 14.31 1.26 -7.26
C LEU A 323 15.83 1.14 -7.33
N SER A 324 16.54 1.77 -6.40
CA SER A 324 18.00 1.71 -6.31
C SER A 324 18.44 0.55 -5.42
N LEU A 325 19.12 -0.43 -6.00
CA LEU A 325 19.58 -1.63 -5.31
C LEU A 325 20.91 -1.40 -4.60
N SER A 326 21.87 -0.79 -5.31
CA SER A 326 23.24 -0.57 -4.84
C SER A 326 23.93 0.50 -5.70
N VAL A 327 25.09 0.90 -5.27
CA VAL A 327 26.01 1.73 -6.07
C VAL A 327 27.30 0.97 -6.28
N GLN A 328 27.61 0.63 -7.52
CA GLN A 328 28.91 0.05 -7.89
C GLN A 328 29.96 1.15 -7.86
N SER A 329 30.77 1.15 -6.80
CA SER A 329 31.83 2.15 -6.62
C SER A 329 33.00 1.87 -7.53
N ASN A 330 33.64 2.94 -8.05
CA ASN A 330 34.85 2.85 -8.87
C ASN A 330 34.73 2.00 -10.15
N ALA A 331 33.53 1.91 -10.74
CA ALA A 331 33.31 1.19 -11.98
C ALA A 331 33.98 1.91 -13.17
N LEU A 332 34.62 1.14 -14.04
CA LEU A 332 35.15 1.67 -15.32
C LEU A 332 33.99 1.86 -16.29
N VAL A 333 33.83 3.07 -16.82
CA VAL A 333 32.67 3.43 -17.64
C VAL A 333 33.13 3.91 -18.99
N ILE A 334 32.42 3.46 -20.02
CA ILE A 334 32.58 3.92 -21.42
C ILE A 334 31.21 4.32 -22.00
N PRO A 335 31.13 5.22 -22.97
CA PRO A 335 29.91 5.47 -23.71
C PRO A 335 29.43 4.21 -24.46
N THR A 336 28.12 3.95 -24.45
CA THR A 336 27.49 2.78 -25.08
C THR A 336 27.86 2.69 -26.56
N GLN A 337 28.09 3.84 -27.25
CA GLN A 337 28.47 3.93 -28.65
C GLN A 337 29.86 3.33 -28.96
N ALA A 338 30.75 3.24 -27.98
CA ALA A 338 32.08 2.67 -28.16
C ALA A 338 32.06 1.14 -28.30
N MET A 339 30.99 0.49 -27.85
CA MET A 339 30.88 -0.96 -27.89
C MET A 339 30.61 -1.48 -29.30
N GLN A 340 31.35 -2.53 -29.70
CA GLN A 340 31.16 -3.28 -30.91
C GLN A 340 30.92 -4.75 -30.61
N THR A 341 30.13 -5.41 -31.45
CA THR A 341 29.88 -6.86 -31.35
C THR A 341 30.48 -7.57 -32.55
N GLY A 342 31.37 -8.52 -32.31
CA GLY A 342 32.03 -9.34 -33.34
C GLY A 342 31.71 -10.82 -33.20
N GLN A 343 32.35 -11.65 -34.03
CA GLN A 343 32.18 -13.11 -34.00
C GLN A 343 32.72 -13.72 -32.67
N ASP A 344 33.79 -13.12 -32.12
CA ASP A 344 34.46 -13.57 -30.91
C ASP A 344 33.93 -12.91 -29.64
N GLY A 345 32.84 -12.13 -29.72
CA GLY A 345 32.20 -11.44 -28.59
C GLY A 345 32.24 -9.92 -28.68
N THR A 346 32.13 -9.26 -27.56
CA THR A 346 32.08 -7.80 -27.44
C THR A 346 33.49 -7.21 -27.32
N TYR A 347 33.75 -6.15 -28.09
CA TYR A 347 35.05 -5.49 -28.08
C TYR A 347 34.91 -3.98 -28.26
N VAL A 348 35.97 -3.25 -28.02
CA VAL A 348 36.14 -1.83 -28.32
C VAL A 348 37.41 -1.58 -29.08
N TYR A 349 37.45 -0.48 -29.83
CA TYR A 349 38.70 0.04 -30.35
C TYR A 349 39.35 0.97 -29.35
N VAL A 350 40.58 0.69 -28.94
CA VAL A 350 41.39 1.54 -28.08
C VAL A 350 42.46 2.23 -28.91
N VAL A 351 42.60 3.52 -28.73
CA VAL A 351 43.66 4.30 -29.39
C VAL A 351 44.89 4.35 -28.49
N ASP A 352 46.01 3.87 -28.99
CA ASP A 352 47.30 3.91 -28.28
C ASP A 352 47.99 5.28 -28.37
N ALA A 353 49.15 5.44 -27.72
CA ALA A 353 49.95 6.67 -27.74
C ALA A 353 50.54 6.98 -29.14
N ASP A 354 50.62 5.99 -30.04
CA ASP A 354 51.10 6.13 -31.41
C ASP A 354 49.97 6.46 -32.42
N HIS A 355 48.77 6.79 -31.90
CA HIS A 355 47.54 7.01 -32.67
C HIS A 355 47.15 5.82 -33.59
N LYS A 356 47.29 4.60 -33.05
CA LYS A 356 46.81 3.39 -33.69
C LYS A 356 45.60 2.85 -32.96
N ALA A 357 44.62 2.34 -33.70
CA ALA A 357 43.45 1.71 -33.15
C ALA A 357 43.65 0.20 -33.04
N ASP A 358 43.63 -0.33 -31.83
CA ASP A 358 43.71 -1.77 -31.56
C ASP A 358 42.36 -2.29 -31.04
N VAL A 359 42.03 -3.52 -31.43
CA VAL A 359 40.83 -4.23 -30.93
C VAL A 359 41.12 -4.84 -29.56
N ARG A 360 40.34 -4.48 -28.57
CA ARG A 360 40.45 -5.02 -27.25
C ARG A 360 39.14 -5.68 -26.82
N PRO A 361 39.12 -7.00 -26.55
CA PRO A 361 37.95 -7.69 -26.07
C PRO A 361 37.59 -7.17 -24.64
N ILE A 362 36.31 -6.96 -24.39
CA ILE A 362 35.82 -6.47 -23.11
C ILE A 362 34.74 -7.39 -22.54
N THR A 363 34.68 -7.46 -21.22
CA THR A 363 33.56 -8.06 -20.49
C THR A 363 32.70 -6.92 -19.96
N ILE A 364 31.42 -6.91 -20.36
CA ILE A 364 30.46 -5.92 -19.94
C ILE A 364 29.85 -6.39 -18.62
N GLY A 365 29.78 -5.50 -17.63
CA GLY A 365 29.04 -5.65 -16.39
C GLY A 365 27.62 -5.09 -16.54
N LEU A 366 27.39 -3.89 -16.02
CA LEU A 366 26.09 -3.19 -16.09
C LEU A 366 25.97 -2.38 -17.38
N ARG A 367 24.78 -2.45 -17.97
CA ARG A 367 24.44 -1.67 -19.16
C ARG A 367 23.46 -0.55 -18.77
N GLY A 368 23.94 0.69 -18.79
CA GLY A 368 23.10 1.88 -18.69
C GLY A 368 22.59 2.37 -20.05
N GLU A 369 21.77 3.41 -20.05
CA GLU A 369 21.24 4.00 -21.30
C GLU A 369 22.32 4.66 -22.15
N SER A 370 23.20 5.44 -21.57
CA SER A 370 24.25 6.20 -22.26
C SER A 370 25.66 5.68 -22.00
N GLU A 371 25.87 4.96 -20.91
CA GLU A 371 27.18 4.48 -20.45
C GLU A 371 27.12 2.98 -20.14
N LEU A 372 28.24 2.29 -20.36
CA LEU A 372 28.45 0.87 -20.04
C LEU A 372 29.52 0.72 -18.98
N VAL A 373 29.27 -0.14 -18.00
CA VAL A 373 30.29 -0.59 -17.07
C VAL A 373 31.08 -1.72 -17.68
N VAL A 374 32.40 -1.63 -17.63
CA VAL A 374 33.34 -2.64 -18.14
C VAL A 374 34.01 -3.31 -16.95
N ASP A 375 33.79 -4.62 -16.78
CA ASP A 375 34.39 -5.40 -15.71
C ASP A 375 35.84 -5.80 -16.02
N LYS A 376 36.14 -6.11 -17.29
CA LYS A 376 37.49 -6.54 -17.73
C LYS A 376 37.80 -6.02 -19.12
N GLY A 377 39.09 -5.78 -19.38
CA GLY A 377 39.60 -5.47 -20.72
C GLY A 377 40.04 -4.02 -20.91
N LEU A 378 39.70 -3.10 -20.00
CA LEU A 378 40.10 -1.69 -20.07
C LEU A 378 40.78 -1.25 -18.77
N SER A 379 41.57 -0.18 -18.89
CA SER A 379 42.18 0.54 -17.77
C SER A 379 41.67 1.99 -17.73
N GLU A 380 41.72 2.60 -16.55
CA GLU A 380 41.41 4.02 -16.43
C GLU A 380 42.35 4.85 -17.27
N GLY A 381 41.80 5.76 -18.05
CA GLY A 381 42.57 6.63 -18.95
C GLY A 381 42.69 6.13 -20.37
N ASP A 382 42.34 4.87 -20.67
CA ASP A 382 42.28 4.38 -22.05
C ASP A 382 41.36 5.25 -22.91
N MET A 383 41.73 5.46 -24.21
CA MET A 383 40.93 6.21 -25.15
C MET A 383 40.16 5.25 -26.04
N VAL A 384 38.84 5.19 -25.89
CA VAL A 384 37.98 4.30 -26.71
C VAL A 384 37.30 5.08 -27.85
N VAL A 385 37.21 4.47 -29.02
CA VAL A 385 36.58 5.07 -30.17
C VAL A 385 35.06 5.02 -30.04
N THR A 386 34.42 6.16 -30.17
CA THR A 386 32.95 6.31 -30.10
C THR A 386 32.29 6.51 -31.46
N GLN A 387 33.03 7.08 -32.45
CA GLN A 387 32.55 7.23 -33.80
C GLN A 387 33.69 6.95 -34.82
N GLY A 388 33.34 6.43 -35.99
CA GLY A 388 34.29 6.11 -37.08
C GLY A 388 34.73 4.64 -37.11
N GLN A 389 34.24 3.78 -36.20
CA GLN A 389 34.64 2.36 -36.04
C GLN A 389 34.50 1.55 -37.35
N LEU A 390 33.48 1.81 -38.17
CA LEU A 390 33.19 1.03 -39.39
C LEU A 390 34.31 1.06 -40.43
N ARG A 391 35.25 2.00 -40.32
CA ARG A 391 36.39 2.16 -41.21
C ARG A 391 37.70 1.66 -40.61
N LEU A 392 37.64 1.19 -39.36
CA LEU A 392 38.83 0.76 -38.63
C LEU A 392 39.13 -0.72 -38.86
N ALA A 393 40.41 -1.03 -38.97
CA ALA A 393 40.95 -2.37 -38.83
C ALA A 393 42.06 -2.34 -37.74
N PRO A 394 42.36 -3.49 -37.08
CA PRO A 394 43.40 -3.54 -36.07
C PRO A 394 44.73 -2.98 -36.60
N GLY A 395 45.39 -2.11 -35.82
CA GLY A 395 46.69 -1.48 -36.15
C GLY A 395 46.61 -0.27 -37.11
N MET A 396 45.43 0.17 -37.55
CA MET A 396 45.30 1.35 -38.42
C MET A 396 45.57 2.65 -37.65
N ARG A 397 46.22 3.59 -38.36
CA ARG A 397 46.42 4.95 -37.81
C ARG A 397 45.12 5.74 -37.85
N VAL A 398 44.83 6.45 -36.75
CA VAL A 398 43.65 7.27 -36.57
C VAL A 398 44.03 8.74 -36.33
N SER A 399 43.13 9.63 -36.70
CA SER A 399 43.20 11.07 -36.37
C SER A 399 42.08 11.38 -35.42
N VAL A 400 42.38 11.73 -34.18
CA VAL A 400 41.40 12.07 -33.17
C VAL A 400 40.78 13.43 -33.48
N ALA A 401 39.46 13.45 -33.66
CA ALA A 401 38.73 14.70 -33.92
C ALA A 401 38.78 15.54 -32.63
N GLY A 402 39.49 16.65 -32.66
CA GLY A 402 39.70 17.58 -31.53
C GLY A 402 41.14 17.98 -31.29
N GLU A 403 42.15 17.23 -31.76
CA GLU A 403 43.57 17.61 -31.62
C GLU A 403 44.13 18.43 -32.81
N GLY A 404 43.36 18.67 -33.87
CA GLY A 404 43.81 19.31 -35.11
C GLY A 404 43.17 20.65 -35.43
N GLY A 405 42.89 21.53 -34.50
CA GLY A 405 42.15 22.77 -34.73
C GLY A 405 42.79 24.09 -34.24
N HIS A 406 44.14 24.25 -34.38
CA HIS A 406 44.74 25.56 -34.31
C HIS A 406 45.96 25.64 -35.28
N ALA A 407 45.68 25.59 -36.57
CA ALA A 407 46.65 26.10 -37.54
C ALA A 407 46.07 27.37 -38.18
N SER A 408 46.66 28.49 -37.77
CA SER A 408 46.52 29.83 -38.25
C SER A 408 46.19 29.95 -39.72
N LYS A 409 45.13 30.67 -40.04
CA LYS A 409 45.09 31.50 -41.27
C LYS A 409 45.37 32.92 -40.86
N THR A 410 46.66 33.29 -40.80
CA THR A 410 47.18 34.61 -41.04
C THR A 410 47.66 34.65 -42.46
N GLY A 411 47.17 35.60 -43.28
CA GLY A 411 47.80 35.91 -44.53
C GLY A 411 46.87 36.43 -45.61
N SER A 412 46.85 37.74 -45.69
CA SER A 412 46.65 38.68 -46.83
C SER A 412 45.24 39.17 -47.03
#